data_ab4d51e9bab04cfe487f52159fbffeb1
#
_entry.id   ab4d51e9bab04cfe487f52159fbffeb1
#
_cell.length_a   1.000
_cell.length_b   1.000
_cell.length_c   1.000
_cell.angle_alpha   90.00
_cell.angle_beta   90.00
_cell.angle_gamma   90.00
#
_symmetry.space_group_name_H-M   'P 1'
#
loop_
_entity.id
_entity.type
_entity.pdbx_description
1 polymer ?
#
loop_
_entity_poly.entity_id
_entity_poly.type
_entity_poly.pdbx_seq_one_letter_code
_entity_poly.pdbx_strand_id
1 'polypeptide(L)'
;DLIQRVRTWMEQEIVQELVTVDIGVLQVLAVFLAEKNRKIIGGKITEGEVRKRSQMKIFRNEEELGAGKIINLQKDKKDVEVVARGEECGILYEGPVKIQQGDIIKFSVQELQNKVL
;
A
#
# COMPACT_ATOMS: atom_id res chain seq x y z
N ASP A 1 16.94 -24.57 33.42
CA ASP A 1 16.92 -23.62 33.51
C ASP A 1 16.83 -23.10 33.50
N LEU A 2 17.02 -23.72 33.48
CA LEU A 2 17.04 -22.78 33.58
C LEU A 2 16.94 -22.27 33.24
N ILE A 3 16.99 -22.72 33.04
CA ILE A 3 16.98 -21.82 32.92
C ILE A 3 16.85 -21.49 32.60
N GLN A 4 16.84 -21.98 32.46
CA GLN A 4 16.81 -21.22 32.35
C GLN A 4 16.50 -20.79 31.90
N ARG A 5 16.37 -21.54 32.00
CA ARG A 5 16.18 -20.87 31.84
C ARG A 5 15.64 -20.36 31.87
N VAL A 6 15.46 -20.88 32.01
CA VAL A 6 15.02 -20.14 32.17
C VAL A 6 14.42 -19.99 32.01
N ARG A 7 13.87 -20.11 31.90
CA ARG A 7 13.39 -20.02 31.91
C ARG A 7 12.42 -20.54 32.13
N THR A 8 12.24 -21.06 32.64
CA THR A 8 11.39 -21.62 32.86
C THR A 8 10.21 -21.45 33.16
N TRP A 9 10.20 -21.24 33.89
CA TRP A 9 8.89 -20.90 33.68
C TRP A 9 8.60 -20.67 32.24
N MET A 10 7.44 -20.98 31.83
CA MET A 10 7.36 -20.95 30.54
C MET A 10 6.99 -19.71 30.07
N GLU A 11 7.92 -19.01 29.76
CA GLU A 11 7.69 -17.84 29.07
C GLU A 11 7.49 -18.12 27.66
N GLN A 12 6.42 -17.58 27.11
CA GLN A 12 6.29 -17.51 25.69
C GLN A 12 7.05 -16.32 25.21
N GLU A 13 7.90 -16.52 24.24
CA GLU A 13 8.58 -15.39 23.63
C GLU A 13 7.62 -14.66 22.71
N ILE A 14 7.58 -13.35 22.87
CA ILE A 14 6.79 -12.49 21.99
C ILE A 14 7.77 -11.78 21.08
N VAL A 15 7.64 -12.02 19.78
CA VAL A 15 8.48 -11.43 18.77
C VAL A 15 7.66 -10.45 17.97
N GLN A 16 8.22 -9.28 17.70
CA GLN A 16 7.59 -8.33 16.81
C GLN A 16 8.12 -8.55 15.41
N GLU A 17 7.24 -8.70 14.45
CA GLU A 17 7.66 -8.81 13.06
C GLU A 17 6.86 -7.86 12.19
N LEU A 18 7.51 -7.41 11.11
CA LEU A 18 6.84 -6.58 10.12
C LEU A 18 6.05 -7.48 9.18
N VAL A 19 4.77 -7.22 9.09
CA VAL A 19 3.90 -7.94 8.17
C VAL A 19 3.30 -6.95 7.18
N THR A 20 3.09 -7.40 5.96
CA THR A 20 2.44 -6.59 4.94
C THR A 20 0.95 -6.87 4.98
N VAL A 21 0.17 -5.81 5.13
CA VAL A 21 -1.28 -5.91 5.20
C VAL A 21 -1.87 -5.17 4.00
N ASP A 22 -2.68 -5.85 3.22
CA ASP A 22 -3.38 -5.23 2.09
C ASP A 22 -4.51 -4.37 2.65
N ILE A 23 -4.54 -3.11 2.23
CA ILE A 23 -5.53 -2.17 2.74
C ILE A 23 -6.55 -1.74 1.70
N GLY A 24 -6.22 -1.79 0.42
CA GLY A 24 -7.18 -1.37 -0.59
C GLY A 24 -6.74 -1.66 -2.01
N VAL A 25 -7.68 -1.48 -2.92
CA VAL A 25 -7.46 -1.68 -4.35
C VAL A 25 -8.05 -0.50 -5.10
N LEU A 26 -7.29 0.01 -6.08
CA LEU A 26 -7.72 1.11 -6.92
C LEU A 26 -7.69 0.68 -8.38
N GLN A 27 -8.73 1.02 -9.11
CA GLN A 27 -8.77 0.83 -10.56
C GLN A 27 -8.34 2.12 -11.24
N VAL A 28 -7.33 2.05 -12.09
CA VAL A 28 -6.82 3.23 -12.80
C VAL A 28 -7.79 3.64 -13.89
N LEU A 29 -8.27 4.87 -13.82
CA LEU A 29 -9.18 5.44 -14.81
C LEU A 29 -8.45 6.35 -15.78
N ALA A 30 -7.42 7.05 -15.33
CA ALA A 30 -6.66 7.96 -16.17
C ALA A 30 -5.25 8.11 -15.63
N VAL A 31 -4.30 8.40 -16.52
CA VAL A 31 -2.92 8.62 -16.14
C VAL A 31 -2.43 9.88 -16.83
N PHE A 32 -1.83 10.78 -16.07
CA PHE A 32 -1.26 12.01 -16.59
C PHE A 32 0.23 12.06 -16.25
N LEU A 33 1.02 12.52 -17.18
CA LEU A 33 2.45 12.66 -17.00
C LEU A 33 2.75 13.97 -16.26
N ALA A 34 3.41 13.88 -15.09
CA ALA A 34 3.77 15.04 -14.32
C ALA A 34 5.26 15.43 -14.50
N GLU A 35 6.14 14.45 -14.34
CA GLU A 35 7.58 14.63 -14.50
C GLU A 35 8.19 13.30 -14.96
N LYS A 36 9.51 13.26 -15.14
CA LYS A 36 10.18 12.08 -15.69
C LYS A 36 9.81 10.75 -15.03
N ASN A 37 9.86 10.70 -13.71
CA ASN A 37 9.56 9.48 -12.96
C ASN A 37 8.28 9.58 -12.17
N ARG A 38 7.50 10.62 -12.39
CA ARG A 38 6.28 10.87 -11.64
C ARG A 38 5.09 10.95 -12.55
N LYS A 39 4.01 10.34 -12.12
CA LYS A 39 2.75 10.37 -12.86
C LYS A 39 1.61 10.65 -11.91
N ILE A 40 0.61 11.35 -12.40
CA ILE A 40 -0.62 11.56 -11.66
C ILE A 40 -1.60 10.51 -12.14
N ILE A 41 -2.07 9.69 -11.22
CA ILE A 41 -2.98 8.60 -11.52
C ILE A 41 -4.33 8.93 -10.94
N GLY A 42 -5.34 9.03 -11.81
CA GLY A 42 -6.71 9.15 -11.37
C GLY A 42 -7.37 7.80 -11.36
N GLY A 43 -8.04 7.45 -10.28
CA GLY A 43 -8.70 6.18 -10.19
C GLY A 43 -9.78 6.15 -9.15
N LYS A 44 -10.46 5.00 -9.08
CA LYS A 44 -11.55 4.78 -8.14
C LYS A 44 -11.18 3.63 -7.22
N ILE A 45 -11.44 3.81 -5.95
CA ILE A 45 -11.18 2.77 -4.96
C ILE A 45 -12.29 1.72 -5.08
N THR A 46 -11.92 0.50 -5.43
CA THR A 46 -12.88 -0.59 -5.59
C THR A 46 -13.02 -1.44 -4.33
N GLU A 47 -11.98 -1.50 -3.52
CA GLU A 47 -11.99 -2.23 -2.26
C GLU A 47 -11.16 -1.52 -1.22
N GLY A 48 -11.57 -1.60 0.03
CA GLY A 48 -10.82 -1.08 1.16
C GLY A 48 -10.66 0.42 1.16
N GLU A 49 -9.45 0.86 1.43
CA GLU A 49 -9.11 2.28 1.46
C GLU A 49 -7.68 2.50 0.97
N VAL A 50 -7.37 3.72 0.59
CA VAL A 50 -6.02 4.11 0.19
C VAL A 50 -5.50 5.10 1.20
N ARG A 51 -4.30 4.87 1.69
CA ARG A 51 -3.62 5.78 2.63
C ARG A 51 -2.39 6.36 1.96
N LYS A 52 -2.12 7.63 2.25
CA LYS A 52 -0.96 8.32 1.68
C LYS A 52 0.36 7.62 1.98
N ARG A 53 0.46 6.97 3.11
CA ARG A 53 1.71 6.30 3.53
C ARG A 53 1.76 4.83 3.18
N SER A 54 0.90 4.37 2.29
CA SER A 54 0.91 2.98 1.88
C SER A 54 1.87 2.74 0.72
N GLN A 55 2.17 1.48 0.48
CA GLN A 55 2.95 1.06 -0.67
C GLN A 55 2.02 0.68 -1.80
N MET A 56 2.47 0.90 -3.03
CA MET A 56 1.70 0.58 -4.22
C MET A 56 2.33 -0.60 -4.95
N LYS A 57 1.49 -1.53 -5.38
CA LYS A 57 1.89 -2.57 -6.33
C LYS A 57 0.96 -2.49 -7.53
N ILE A 58 1.54 -2.50 -8.69
CA ILE A 58 0.80 -2.34 -9.93
C ILE A 58 0.62 -3.69 -10.60
N PHE A 59 -0.64 -3.99 -10.98
CA PHE A 59 -0.99 -5.25 -11.62
C PHE A 59 -1.70 -4.98 -12.95
N ARG A 60 -1.39 -5.80 -13.93
CA ARG A 60 -2.08 -5.76 -15.22
C ARG A 60 -2.40 -7.20 -15.60
N ASN A 61 -3.71 -7.48 -15.81
CA ASN A 61 -4.16 -8.85 -16.11
C ASN A 61 -3.70 -9.85 -15.06
N GLU A 62 -3.81 -9.45 -13.79
CA GLU A 62 -3.41 -10.24 -12.62
C GLU A 62 -1.90 -10.51 -12.53
N GLU A 63 -1.12 -9.83 -13.33
CA GLU A 63 0.33 -9.97 -13.31
C GLU A 63 0.96 -8.73 -12.65
N GLU A 64 1.85 -8.96 -11.70
CA GLU A 64 2.53 -7.87 -11.02
C GLU A 64 3.58 -7.25 -11.93
N LEU A 65 3.43 -5.95 -12.20
CA LEU A 65 4.37 -5.20 -13.02
C LEU A 65 5.49 -4.59 -12.21
N GLY A 66 5.25 -4.31 -10.95
CA GLY A 66 6.22 -3.70 -10.08
C GLY A 66 5.57 -2.96 -8.93
N ALA A 67 6.38 -2.19 -8.22
CA ALA A 67 5.94 -1.42 -7.08
C ALA A 67 6.33 0.04 -7.24
N GLY A 68 5.67 0.92 -6.52
CA GLY A 68 5.95 2.34 -6.57
C GLY A 68 5.69 3.02 -5.26
N LYS A 69 5.89 4.33 -5.26
CA LYS A 69 5.76 5.15 -4.08
C LYS A 69 4.67 6.17 -4.28
N ILE A 70 3.87 6.40 -3.24
CA ILE A 70 2.91 7.49 -3.24
C ILE A 70 3.62 8.73 -2.73
N ILE A 71 3.69 9.76 -3.57
CA ILE A 71 4.26 11.04 -3.17
C ILE A 71 3.17 11.92 -2.55
N ASN A 72 1.97 11.88 -3.14
CA ASN A 72 0.84 12.64 -2.64
C ASN A 72 -0.47 11.95 -2.99
N LEU A 73 -1.48 12.20 -2.16
CA LEU A 73 -2.82 11.67 -2.38
C LEU A 73 -3.79 12.83 -2.34
N GLN A 74 -4.61 12.96 -3.37
CA GLN A 74 -5.57 14.06 -3.48
C GLN A 74 -6.96 13.54 -3.77
N LYS A 75 -7.94 14.24 -3.24
CA LYS A 75 -9.34 14.01 -3.52
C LYS A 75 -10.00 15.38 -3.73
N ASP A 76 -10.69 15.54 -4.85
CA ASP A 76 -11.32 16.82 -5.20
C ASP A 76 -10.32 17.99 -5.17
N LYS A 77 -9.11 17.73 -5.68
CA LYS A 77 -8.00 18.69 -5.75
C LYS A 77 -7.49 19.15 -4.38
N LYS A 78 -7.80 18.40 -3.35
CA LYS A 78 -7.30 18.68 -2.00
C LYS A 78 -6.45 17.54 -1.51
N ASP A 79 -5.36 17.86 -0.81
CA ASP A 79 -4.51 16.85 -0.21
C ASP A 79 -5.27 16.14 0.90
N VAL A 80 -5.27 14.82 0.86
CA VAL A 80 -5.90 14.00 1.89
C VAL A 80 -4.96 12.87 2.28
N GLU A 81 -5.21 12.27 3.43
CA GLU A 81 -4.39 11.17 3.90
C GLU A 81 -5.03 9.80 3.63
N VAL A 82 -6.34 9.77 3.52
CA VAL A 82 -7.10 8.53 3.32
C VAL A 82 -8.24 8.79 2.35
N VAL A 83 -8.47 7.82 1.46
CA VAL A 83 -9.63 7.83 0.56
C VAL A 83 -10.33 6.49 0.71
N ALA A 84 -11.64 6.53 0.90
CA ALA A 84 -12.45 5.35 1.16
C ALA A 84 -12.95 4.68 -0.12
N ARG A 85 -13.46 3.46 0.04
CA ARG A 85 -14.03 2.69 -1.06
C ARG A 85 -15.18 3.45 -1.73
N GLY A 86 -15.22 3.38 -3.06
CA GLY A 86 -16.25 4.03 -3.86
C GLY A 86 -15.94 5.47 -4.21
N GLU A 87 -14.87 6.01 -3.69
CA GLU A 87 -14.46 7.39 -3.98
C GLU A 87 -13.37 7.43 -5.04
N GLU A 88 -13.32 8.50 -5.78
CA GLU A 88 -12.26 8.71 -6.76
C GLU A 88 -11.17 9.58 -6.16
N CYS A 89 -9.94 9.32 -6.55
CA CYS A 89 -8.81 10.09 -6.05
C CYS A 89 -7.72 10.23 -7.10
N GLY A 90 -6.82 11.18 -6.87
CA GLY A 90 -5.62 11.35 -7.66
C GLY A 90 -4.39 10.99 -6.82
N ILE A 91 -3.49 10.24 -7.40
CA ILE A 91 -2.26 9.83 -6.72
C ILE A 91 -1.08 10.33 -7.51
N LEU A 92 -0.17 11.04 -6.85
CA LEU A 92 1.12 11.34 -7.45
C LEU A 92 2.05 10.18 -7.18
N TYR A 93 2.33 9.44 -8.22
CA TYR A 93 3.11 8.21 -8.19
C TYR A 93 4.53 8.47 -8.67
N GLU A 94 5.49 7.86 -7.99
CA GLU A 94 6.88 7.86 -8.42
C GLU A 94 7.39 6.42 -8.48
N GLY A 95 7.93 6.03 -9.63
CA GLY A 95 8.47 4.70 -9.79
C GLY A 95 8.73 4.34 -11.25
N PRO A 96 9.32 3.16 -11.48
CA PRO A 96 9.74 2.73 -12.82
C PRO A 96 8.62 2.14 -13.67
N VAL A 97 7.47 1.83 -13.10
CA VAL A 97 6.40 1.14 -13.83
C VAL A 97 5.60 2.13 -14.65
N LYS A 98 5.34 1.79 -15.90
CA LYS A 98 4.47 2.59 -16.76
C LYS A 98 3.04 2.17 -16.54
N ILE A 99 2.34 2.94 -15.74
CA ILE A 99 0.95 2.67 -15.42
C ILE A 99 0.06 3.13 -16.57
N GLN A 100 -0.93 2.33 -16.90
CA GLN A 100 -1.87 2.62 -17.97
C GLN A 100 -3.31 2.54 -17.46
N GLN A 101 -4.23 3.13 -18.23
CA GLN A 101 -5.65 3.04 -17.92
C GLN A 101 -6.07 1.57 -17.89
N GLY A 102 -6.84 1.21 -16.88
CA GLY A 102 -7.31 -0.15 -16.69
C GLY A 102 -6.42 -1.01 -15.79
N ASP A 103 -5.25 -0.51 -15.42
CA ASP A 103 -4.39 -1.23 -14.48
C ASP A 103 -5.02 -1.23 -13.10
N ILE A 104 -4.63 -2.22 -12.30
CA ILE A 104 -5.09 -2.34 -10.93
C ILE A 104 -3.92 -2.05 -10.01
N ILE A 105 -4.14 -1.21 -9.02
CA ILE A 105 -3.12 -0.89 -8.03
C ILE A 105 -3.59 -1.40 -6.68
N LYS A 106 -2.77 -2.22 -6.06
CA LYS A 106 -3.03 -2.72 -4.72
C LYS A 106 -2.19 -1.95 -3.73
N PHE A 107 -2.82 -1.53 -2.65
CA PHE A 107 -2.16 -0.76 -1.60
C PHE A 107 -1.96 -1.64 -0.38
N SER A 108 -0.80 -1.51 0.23
CA SER A 108 -0.47 -2.26 1.43
C SER A 108 0.33 -1.40 2.38
N VAL A 109 0.28 -1.75 3.65
CA VAL A 109 1.09 -1.11 4.68
C VAL A 109 1.84 -2.18 5.45
N GLN A 110 2.96 -1.79 6.03
CA GLN A 110 3.69 -2.66 6.92
C GLN A 110 3.33 -2.32 8.35
N GLU A 111 2.99 -3.33 9.11
CA GLU A 111 2.62 -3.17 10.51
C GLU A 111 3.47 -4.09 11.36
N LEU A 112 3.79 -3.63 12.57
CA LEU A 112 4.44 -4.47 13.56
C LEU A 112 3.36 -5.29 14.24
N GLN A 113 3.51 -6.60 14.19
CA GLN A 113 2.61 -7.49 14.89
C GLN A 113 3.38 -8.32 15.90
N ASN A 114 2.76 -8.53 17.05
CA ASN A 114 3.31 -9.40 18.07
C ASN A 114 2.96 -10.83 17.72
N LYS A 115 3.99 -11.66 17.68
CA LYS A 115 3.81 -13.08 17.41
C LYS A 115 4.34 -13.87 18.60
N VAL A 116 3.56 -14.79 19.09
CA VAL A 116 3.96 -15.67 20.18
C VAL A 116 4.61 -16.91 19.57
N LEU A 117 5.80 -17.20 20.02
CA LEU A 117 6.53 -18.37 19.56
C LEU A 117 6.29 -19.58 20.46
#